data_6d9a028cd4cd43e27b5deb33ecb658a2
#
_entry.id   6d9a028cd4cd43e27b5deb33ecb658a2
#
_cell.length_a   1.000
_cell.length_b   1.000
_cell.length_c   1.000
_cell.angle_alpha   90.00
_cell.angle_beta   90.00
_cell.angle_gamma   90.00
#
_symmetry.space_group_name_H-M   'P 1'
#
loop_
_entity.id
_entity.type
_entity.pdbx_description
1 polymer ?
#
loop_
_entity_poly.entity_id
_entity_poly.type
_entity_poly.pdbx_seq_one_letter_code
_entity_poly.pdbx_strand_id
1 'polypeptide(L)'
;NKLYLIVILLFALVLIYGNSKNNRFLQNKHIVSVPHSVKTSKSELSTPYPLPTSTSTPTLTPTPTPLPGYCLHVPVLLYHHVQPTALAKELGQTALNVDSEMFDRQMGYLFSQGYTTLSAKKLVTALRDHTSLPQKSIVITFDDGYKSVYDYAYPILQKYHFIGNLMIAAGLIGGSQYLSWDQVEEMARNSLIDFTDHTWSHYAINNGTKDKIEFEIEAGKQQLKEHTNQQIDIFTYPYGAFDDNAINTLKRLGFIGAFSTIPGFWQCDSFIMSLHRNRIGNYSLSEYGL
;
A
#
# COMPACT_ATOMS: atom_id res chain seq x y z
N ASN A 1 -26.43 10.89 -44.57
CA ASN A 1 -27.39 10.28 -43.61
C ASN A 1 -27.53 8.77 -43.71
N LYS A 2 -27.21 8.10 -44.86
CA LYS A 2 -27.27 6.63 -44.97
C LYS A 2 -26.04 5.92 -44.37
N LEU A 3 -24.89 6.58 -44.31
CA LEU A 3 -23.64 6.04 -43.74
C LEU A 3 -23.71 5.92 -42.23
N TYR A 4 -24.38 6.86 -41.53
CA TYR A 4 -24.55 6.86 -40.08
C TYR A 4 -25.44 5.71 -39.57
N LEU A 5 -26.45 5.31 -40.37
CA LEU A 5 -27.33 4.19 -40.00
C LEU A 5 -26.62 2.83 -40.10
N ILE A 6 -25.69 2.67 -41.04
CA ILE A 6 -24.95 1.41 -41.25
C ILE A 6 -23.94 1.20 -40.11
N VAL A 7 -23.32 2.26 -39.58
CA VAL A 7 -22.37 2.16 -38.44
C VAL A 7 -23.09 1.79 -37.14
N ILE A 8 -24.30 2.32 -36.89
CA ILE A 8 -25.09 1.99 -35.70
C ILE A 8 -25.60 0.53 -35.77
N LEU A 9 -26.00 0.02 -36.96
CA LEU A 9 -26.44 -1.37 -37.11
C LEU A 9 -25.29 -2.37 -36.95
N LEU A 10 -24.06 -2.04 -37.34
CA LEU A 10 -22.89 -2.88 -37.12
C LEU A 10 -22.47 -2.95 -35.65
N PHE A 11 -22.60 -1.83 -34.89
CA PHE A 11 -22.34 -1.84 -33.47
C PHE A 11 -23.37 -2.65 -32.65
N ALA A 12 -24.64 -2.61 -33.04
CA ALA A 12 -25.69 -3.41 -32.40
C ALA A 12 -25.50 -4.92 -32.63
N LEU A 13 -25.02 -5.35 -33.80
CA LEU A 13 -24.73 -6.75 -34.12
C LEU A 13 -23.53 -7.31 -33.35
N VAL A 14 -22.52 -6.49 -33.06
CA VAL A 14 -21.34 -6.90 -32.25
C VAL A 14 -21.74 -7.11 -30.78
N LEU A 15 -22.66 -6.32 -30.23
CA LEU A 15 -23.16 -6.46 -28.87
C LEU A 15 -24.07 -7.70 -28.68
N ILE A 16 -24.81 -8.11 -29.71
CA ILE A 16 -25.69 -9.30 -29.67
C ILE A 16 -24.89 -10.58 -29.83
N TYR A 17 -23.81 -10.60 -30.65
CA TYR A 17 -22.97 -11.78 -30.87
C TYR A 17 -21.95 -12.02 -29.76
N GLY A 18 -21.53 -10.97 -29.00
CA GLY A 18 -20.61 -11.06 -27.85
C GLY A 18 -21.22 -11.73 -26.63
N ASN A 19 -22.55 -11.66 -26.48
CA ASN A 19 -23.24 -12.14 -25.28
C ASN A 19 -23.69 -13.61 -25.33
N SER A 20 -23.50 -14.29 -26.49
CA SER A 20 -23.93 -15.69 -26.68
C SER A 20 -22.87 -16.75 -26.35
N LYS A 21 -21.63 -16.40 -26.06
CA LYS A 21 -20.53 -17.37 -25.78
C LYS A 21 -20.13 -17.56 -24.32
N ASN A 22 -20.72 -16.83 -23.37
CA ASN A 22 -20.29 -16.89 -21.97
C ASN A 22 -21.22 -17.67 -21.02
N ASN A 23 -22.13 -18.53 -21.52
CA ASN A 23 -23.07 -19.27 -20.67
C ASN A 23 -22.95 -20.79 -20.76
N ARG A 24 -21.72 -21.36 -20.82
CA ARG A 24 -21.50 -22.81 -20.67
C ARG A 24 -20.25 -23.16 -19.88
N PHE A 25 -20.20 -22.76 -18.61
CA PHE A 25 -19.20 -23.34 -17.68
C PHE A 25 -19.68 -23.18 -16.22
N LEU A 26 -20.72 -23.90 -15.83
CA LEU A 26 -21.05 -24.15 -14.44
C LEU A 26 -22.06 -25.30 -14.35
N GLN A 27 -21.59 -26.55 -14.44
CA GLN A 27 -22.23 -27.70 -13.78
C GLN A 27 -21.26 -28.89 -13.83
N ASN A 28 -20.57 -29.16 -12.73
CA ASN A 28 -20.20 -30.49 -12.24
C ASN A 28 -19.54 -30.36 -10.88
N LYS A 29 -20.36 -30.38 -9.82
CA LYS A 29 -19.91 -30.71 -8.48
C LYS A 29 -20.21 -32.18 -8.23
N HIS A 30 -19.22 -33.04 -8.30
CA HIS A 30 -19.27 -34.38 -7.71
C HIS A 30 -19.05 -34.24 -6.20
N ILE A 31 -20.08 -34.54 -5.44
CA ILE A 31 -20.02 -34.74 -3.98
C ILE A 31 -19.58 -36.19 -3.77
N VAL A 32 -18.39 -36.39 -3.23
CA VAL A 32 -17.94 -37.69 -2.73
C VAL A 32 -18.27 -37.76 -1.23
N SER A 33 -19.24 -38.58 -0.88
CA SER A 33 -19.59 -38.93 0.49
C SER A 33 -18.69 -40.09 0.97
N VAL A 34 -17.96 -39.87 2.07
CA VAL A 34 -17.19 -40.91 2.78
C VAL A 34 -18.03 -41.41 3.96
N PRO A 35 -18.29 -42.72 4.10
CA PRO A 35 -19.02 -43.25 5.26
C PRO A 35 -18.08 -43.40 6.47
N HIS A 36 -18.43 -42.79 7.58
CA HIS A 36 -17.79 -43.02 8.88
C HIS A 36 -18.41 -44.27 9.53
N SER A 37 -17.62 -45.32 9.65
CA SER A 37 -17.91 -46.47 10.49
C SER A 37 -17.19 -46.32 11.84
N VAL A 38 -17.92 -46.06 12.91
CA VAL A 38 -17.40 -46.03 14.28
C VAL A 38 -17.55 -47.44 14.86
N LYS A 39 -16.42 -48.11 15.08
CA LYS A 39 -16.38 -49.31 15.93
C LYS A 39 -16.01 -48.89 17.35
N THR A 40 -16.96 -49.01 18.27
CA THR A 40 -16.73 -48.94 19.71
C THR A 40 -16.09 -50.26 20.21
N SER A 41 -14.86 -50.18 20.73
CA SER A 41 -14.25 -51.21 21.55
C SER A 41 -14.13 -50.68 22.97
N LYS A 42 -14.74 -51.42 23.91
CA LYS A 42 -14.50 -51.29 25.35
C LYS A 42 -13.10 -51.82 25.68
N SER A 43 -12.30 -51.04 26.37
CA SER A 43 -11.09 -51.53 26.99
C SER A 43 -10.92 -50.98 28.41
N GLU A 44 -10.41 -51.85 29.22
CA GLU A 44 -10.37 -51.93 30.65
C GLU A 44 -9.61 -50.83 31.38
N LEU A 45 -9.99 -50.65 32.62
CA LEU A 45 -9.49 -49.78 33.67
C LEU A 45 -8.03 -50.15 34.03
N SER A 46 -7.07 -49.29 33.73
CA SER A 46 -5.69 -49.39 34.22
C SER A 46 -5.36 -48.23 35.16
N THR A 47 -4.70 -48.56 36.25
CA THR A 47 -4.25 -47.74 37.37
C THR A 47 -3.50 -46.45 36.97
N PRO A 48 -3.65 -45.32 37.68
CA PRO A 48 -2.99 -44.08 37.36
C PRO A 48 -1.50 -44.08 37.71
N TYR A 49 -0.64 -43.93 36.70
CA TYR A 49 0.76 -43.55 36.92
C TYR A 49 0.86 -42.09 37.36
N PRO A 50 1.79 -41.74 38.26
CA PRO A 50 1.99 -40.34 38.63
C PRO A 50 2.51 -39.54 37.43
N LEU A 51 1.81 -38.43 37.13
CA LEU A 51 2.17 -37.47 36.10
C LEU A 51 3.52 -36.83 36.41
N PRO A 52 4.52 -36.78 35.52
CA PRO A 52 5.75 -36.06 35.75
C PRO A 52 5.46 -34.55 35.85
N THR A 53 5.87 -33.96 36.95
CA THR A 53 5.80 -32.50 37.17
C THR A 53 6.64 -31.83 36.10
N SER A 54 6.00 -31.12 35.14
CA SER A 54 6.68 -30.34 34.12
C SER A 54 7.38 -29.15 34.79
N THR A 55 8.67 -29.24 34.98
CA THR A 55 9.52 -28.10 35.31
C THR A 55 9.53 -27.19 34.10
N SER A 56 8.93 -26.01 34.20
CA SER A 56 8.99 -24.97 33.16
C SER A 56 10.43 -24.51 32.96
N THR A 57 11.06 -24.97 31.89
CA THR A 57 12.33 -24.44 31.44
C THR A 57 12.10 -22.97 31.07
N PRO A 58 12.88 -22.00 31.61
CA PRO A 58 12.72 -20.61 31.23
C PRO A 58 12.95 -20.48 29.70
N THR A 59 11.92 -20.06 28.98
CA THR A 59 12.03 -19.73 27.56
C THR A 59 12.95 -18.50 27.48
N LEU A 60 14.15 -18.69 26.93
CA LEU A 60 15.05 -17.59 26.65
C LEU A 60 14.36 -16.64 25.69
N THR A 61 14.07 -15.42 26.15
CA THR A 61 13.60 -14.34 25.27
C THR A 61 14.71 -14.13 24.22
N PRO A 62 14.40 -14.23 22.91
CA PRO A 62 15.43 -14.06 21.90
C PRO A 62 16.05 -12.66 22.07
N THR A 63 17.38 -12.60 22.21
CA THR A 63 18.10 -11.34 22.19
C THR A 63 17.84 -10.68 20.84
N PRO A 64 17.42 -9.41 20.80
CA PRO A 64 17.15 -8.75 19.54
C PRO A 64 18.44 -8.72 18.71
N THR A 65 18.35 -9.20 17.48
CA THR A 65 19.46 -9.12 16.51
C THR A 65 19.79 -7.64 16.29
N PRO A 66 21.05 -7.21 16.39
CA PRO A 66 21.43 -5.83 16.10
C PRO A 66 20.99 -5.43 14.69
N LEU A 67 20.34 -4.28 14.57
CA LEU A 67 19.94 -3.74 13.27
C LEU A 67 21.19 -3.36 12.45
N PRO A 68 21.22 -3.63 11.14
CA PRO A 68 22.37 -3.31 10.31
C PRO A 68 22.41 -1.80 10.02
N GLY A 69 23.48 -1.10 10.40
CA GLY A 69 23.72 0.29 10.06
C GLY A 69 23.02 1.30 10.99
N TYR A 70 22.87 2.54 10.51
CA TYR A 70 22.15 3.60 11.21
C TYR A 70 20.63 3.41 11.02
N CYS A 71 19.91 3.28 12.13
CA CYS A 71 18.49 2.97 12.11
C CYS A 71 17.66 3.95 12.94
N LEU A 72 16.49 4.28 12.47
CA LEU A 72 15.49 5.11 13.13
C LEU A 72 14.19 4.31 13.33
N HIS A 73 13.58 4.42 14.50
CA HIS A 73 12.25 3.87 14.75
C HIS A 73 11.21 4.88 14.25
N VAL A 74 10.75 4.68 13.01
CA VAL A 74 9.76 5.54 12.34
C VAL A 74 8.74 4.64 11.64
N PRO A 75 7.54 4.49 12.21
CA PRO A 75 6.44 3.82 11.51
C PRO A 75 6.12 4.55 10.20
N VAL A 76 5.95 3.79 9.12
CA VAL A 76 5.46 4.29 7.84
C VAL A 76 4.13 3.61 7.55
N LEU A 77 3.05 4.37 7.55
CA LEU A 77 1.69 3.89 7.39
C LEU A 77 1.32 3.84 5.91
N LEU A 78 0.82 2.70 5.45
CA LEU A 78 0.42 2.47 4.07
C LEU A 78 -1.10 2.42 3.96
N TYR A 79 -1.67 3.41 3.29
CA TYR A 79 -3.07 3.53 2.89
C TYR A 79 -3.20 3.49 1.36
N HIS A 80 -4.43 3.28 0.87
CA HIS A 80 -4.79 3.44 -0.53
C HIS A 80 -6.08 4.29 -0.61
N HIS A 81 -7.26 3.66 -0.56
CA HIS A 81 -8.51 4.39 -0.46
C HIS A 81 -8.82 4.83 0.97
N VAL A 82 -9.30 6.05 1.11
CA VAL A 82 -9.96 6.55 2.34
C VAL A 82 -11.31 7.10 1.92
N GLN A 83 -12.40 6.40 2.24
CA GLN A 83 -13.76 6.81 1.89
C GLN A 83 -14.79 6.05 2.74
N PRO A 84 -16.06 6.51 2.80
CA PRO A 84 -17.11 5.79 3.49
C PRO A 84 -17.21 4.34 3.03
N THR A 85 -17.33 3.40 3.97
CA THR A 85 -17.39 1.96 3.66
C THR A 85 -18.56 1.61 2.71
N ALA A 86 -19.69 2.34 2.80
CA ALA A 86 -20.83 2.15 1.90
C ALA A 86 -20.44 2.44 0.44
N LEU A 87 -19.74 3.55 0.20
CA LEU A 87 -19.23 3.93 -1.14
C LEU A 87 -18.18 2.92 -1.62
N ALA A 88 -17.27 2.50 -0.76
CA ALA A 88 -16.27 1.49 -1.10
C ALA A 88 -16.91 0.16 -1.54
N LYS A 89 -18.04 -0.25 -0.93
CA LYS A 89 -18.81 -1.44 -1.34
C LYS A 89 -19.44 -1.24 -2.71
N GLU A 90 -20.06 -0.10 -2.96
CA GLU A 90 -20.66 0.24 -4.25
C GLU A 90 -19.64 0.20 -5.38
N LEU A 91 -18.46 0.72 -5.14
CA LEU A 91 -17.35 0.79 -6.12
C LEU A 91 -16.49 -0.49 -6.19
N GLY A 92 -16.73 -1.50 -5.36
CA GLY A 92 -15.94 -2.73 -5.32
C GLY A 92 -14.50 -2.55 -4.74
N GLN A 93 -14.28 -1.51 -3.91
CA GLN A 93 -12.95 -1.08 -3.42
C GLN A 93 -12.68 -1.44 -1.96
N THR A 94 -13.48 -2.31 -1.35
CA THR A 94 -13.40 -2.63 0.09
C THR A 94 -12.06 -3.22 0.55
N ALA A 95 -11.36 -3.93 -0.35
CA ALA A 95 -10.10 -4.61 0.00
C ALA A 95 -8.95 -3.65 0.33
N LEU A 96 -8.96 -2.44 -0.23
CA LEU A 96 -7.91 -1.42 -0.07
C LEU A 96 -8.42 -0.19 0.70
N ASN A 97 -9.64 -0.25 1.26
CA ASN A 97 -10.30 0.91 1.85
C ASN A 97 -10.13 0.96 3.37
N VAL A 98 -9.82 2.15 3.87
CA VAL A 98 -10.05 2.54 5.25
C VAL A 98 -11.26 3.48 5.27
N ASP A 99 -12.22 3.23 6.15
CA ASP A 99 -13.39 4.09 6.34
C ASP A 99 -12.96 5.50 6.74
N SER A 100 -13.56 6.52 6.13
CA SER A 100 -13.16 7.92 6.36
C SER A 100 -13.30 8.37 7.82
N GLU A 101 -14.33 7.87 8.54
CA GLU A 101 -14.44 8.14 9.97
C GLU A 101 -13.37 7.41 10.80
N MET A 102 -13.01 6.18 10.40
CA MET A 102 -11.91 5.46 11.05
C MET A 102 -10.60 6.18 10.80
N PHE A 103 -10.34 6.67 9.59
CA PHE A 103 -9.15 7.45 9.29
C PHE A 103 -9.09 8.74 10.13
N ASP A 104 -10.21 9.47 10.30
CA ASP A 104 -10.26 10.64 11.20
C ASP A 104 -9.93 10.27 12.65
N ARG A 105 -10.46 9.13 13.16
CA ARG A 105 -10.11 8.62 14.50
C ARG A 105 -8.63 8.24 14.61
N GLN A 106 -8.06 7.62 13.56
CA GLN A 106 -6.63 7.27 13.51
C GLN A 106 -5.74 8.53 13.55
N MET A 107 -6.08 9.56 12.78
CA MET A 107 -5.36 10.85 12.81
C MET A 107 -5.54 11.56 14.14
N GLY A 108 -6.75 11.56 14.71
CA GLY A 108 -7.02 12.10 16.05
C GLY A 108 -6.21 11.41 17.14
N TYR A 109 -6.02 10.09 17.03
CA TYR A 109 -5.14 9.34 17.94
C TYR A 109 -3.69 9.82 17.82
N LEU A 110 -3.12 9.88 16.60
CA LEU A 110 -1.76 10.37 16.39
C LEU A 110 -1.56 11.79 16.94
N PHE A 111 -2.53 12.67 16.70
CA PHE A 111 -2.51 14.03 17.24
C PHE A 111 -2.50 14.05 18.77
N SER A 112 -3.40 13.28 19.40
CA SER A 112 -3.51 13.22 20.87
C SER A 112 -2.27 12.62 21.54
N GLN A 113 -1.57 11.71 20.84
CA GLN A 113 -0.33 11.11 21.31
C GLN A 113 0.92 11.95 21.02
N GLY A 114 0.79 13.09 20.35
CA GLY A 114 1.90 13.98 20.03
C GLY A 114 2.83 13.45 18.94
N TYR A 115 2.32 12.69 17.97
CA TYR A 115 3.11 12.27 16.82
C TYR A 115 3.44 13.45 15.90
N THR A 116 4.66 13.46 15.38
CA THR A 116 5.11 14.40 14.35
C THR A 116 5.15 13.69 13.00
N THR A 117 4.33 14.15 12.05
CA THR A 117 4.31 13.59 10.70
C THR A 117 5.46 14.16 9.86
N LEU A 118 6.07 13.30 9.03
CA LEU A 118 7.21 13.67 8.19
C LEU A 118 6.91 13.42 6.72
N SER A 119 7.59 14.16 5.84
CA SER A 119 7.69 13.75 4.45
C SER A 119 8.59 12.52 4.31
N ALA A 120 8.29 11.68 3.30
CA ALA A 120 9.09 10.53 2.93
C ALA A 120 10.56 10.92 2.69
N LYS A 121 10.77 12.06 2.02
CA LYS A 121 12.09 12.64 1.77
C LYS A 121 12.82 13.00 3.06
N LYS A 122 12.13 13.56 4.07
CA LYS A 122 12.75 13.91 5.35
C LYS A 122 13.27 12.68 6.09
N LEU A 123 12.52 11.57 6.07
CA LEU A 123 12.96 10.29 6.64
C LEU A 123 14.21 9.77 5.91
N VAL A 124 14.16 9.69 4.58
CA VAL A 124 15.28 9.20 3.76
C VAL A 124 16.53 10.05 3.96
N THR A 125 16.39 11.37 3.97
CA THR A 125 17.51 12.29 4.22
C THR A 125 18.12 12.08 5.61
N ALA A 126 17.28 11.90 6.63
CA ALA A 126 17.77 11.66 7.99
C ALA A 126 18.56 10.34 8.11
N LEU A 127 18.11 9.27 7.43
CA LEU A 127 18.83 8.01 7.37
C LEU A 127 20.18 8.15 6.66
N ARG A 128 20.20 8.84 5.51
CA ARG A 128 21.42 9.01 4.71
C ARG A 128 22.46 9.88 5.41
N ASP A 129 22.01 10.94 6.05
CA ASP A 129 22.88 11.93 6.68
C ASP A 129 23.13 11.60 8.17
N HIS A 130 22.61 10.45 8.67
CA HIS A 130 22.71 9.98 10.06
C HIS A 130 22.27 11.05 11.08
N THR A 131 21.16 11.74 10.78
CA THR A 131 20.62 12.79 11.65
C THR A 131 19.39 12.30 12.42
N SER A 132 19.22 12.83 13.64
CA SER A 132 18.06 12.50 14.46
C SER A 132 16.78 13.16 13.91
N LEU A 133 15.66 12.52 14.19
CA LEU A 133 14.31 13.03 13.95
C LEU A 133 13.60 13.35 15.27
N PRO A 134 12.52 14.15 15.25
CA PRO A 134 11.69 14.35 16.43
C PRO A 134 11.24 13.00 17.03
N GLN A 135 11.08 12.95 18.35
CA GLN A 135 10.45 11.80 19.00
C GLN A 135 9.04 11.58 18.44
N LYS A 136 8.59 10.33 18.42
CA LYS A 136 7.29 9.94 17.83
C LYS A 136 7.10 10.43 16.37
N SER A 137 8.17 10.39 15.57
CA SER A 137 8.07 10.64 14.14
C SER A 137 7.33 9.51 13.44
N ILE A 138 6.49 9.86 12.43
CA ILE A 138 5.70 8.94 11.64
C ILE A 138 5.55 9.45 10.21
N VAL A 139 5.45 8.55 9.23
CA VAL A 139 5.17 8.89 7.83
C VAL A 139 3.82 8.31 7.43
N ILE A 140 2.94 9.11 6.84
CA ILE A 140 1.62 8.69 6.34
C ILE A 140 1.69 8.65 4.82
N THR A 141 1.44 7.48 4.21
CA THR A 141 1.54 7.30 2.76
C THR A 141 0.23 6.81 2.16
N PHE A 142 -0.08 7.28 0.94
CA PHE A 142 -1.26 6.88 0.16
C PHE A 142 -0.80 6.47 -1.24
N ASP A 143 -1.03 5.20 -1.60
CA ASP A 143 -0.59 4.66 -2.88
C ASP A 143 -1.61 4.92 -4.00
N ASP A 144 -1.14 4.80 -5.24
CA ASP A 144 -1.85 4.77 -6.52
C ASP A 144 -2.40 6.12 -7.02
N GLY A 145 -2.69 7.09 -6.16
CA GLY A 145 -3.26 8.37 -6.58
C GLY A 145 -4.78 8.37 -6.72
N TYR A 146 -5.49 7.62 -5.87
CA TYR A 146 -6.95 7.57 -5.89
C TYR A 146 -7.62 8.88 -5.50
N LYS A 147 -8.73 9.21 -6.19
CA LYS A 147 -9.54 10.41 -5.94
C LYS A 147 -10.06 10.49 -4.50
N SER A 148 -10.35 9.36 -3.87
CA SER A 148 -10.83 9.29 -2.49
C SER A 148 -9.86 9.92 -1.48
N VAL A 149 -8.55 9.97 -1.80
CA VAL A 149 -7.56 10.65 -0.95
C VAL A 149 -7.81 12.17 -0.93
N TYR A 150 -8.12 12.77 -2.08
CA TYR A 150 -8.47 14.18 -2.17
C TYR A 150 -9.82 14.48 -1.49
N ASP A 151 -10.83 13.64 -1.76
CA ASP A 151 -12.20 13.89 -1.28
C ASP A 151 -12.33 13.73 0.25
N TYR A 152 -11.56 12.81 0.87
CA TYR A 152 -11.76 12.45 2.28
C TYR A 152 -10.49 12.53 3.14
N ALA A 153 -9.34 12.03 2.68
CA ALA A 153 -8.12 12.02 3.50
C ALA A 153 -7.50 13.41 3.62
N TYR A 154 -7.41 14.15 2.51
CA TYR A 154 -6.78 15.47 2.47
C TYR A 154 -7.42 16.49 3.42
N PRO A 155 -8.75 16.67 3.51
CA PRO A 155 -9.36 17.55 4.51
C PRO A 155 -9.05 17.12 5.96
N ILE A 156 -8.95 15.82 6.22
CA ILE A 156 -8.60 15.31 7.55
C ILE A 156 -7.13 15.60 7.89
N LEU A 157 -6.21 15.42 6.94
CA LEU A 157 -4.82 15.81 7.12
C LEU A 157 -4.67 17.31 7.41
N GLN A 158 -5.41 18.15 6.69
CA GLN A 158 -5.44 19.61 6.96
C GLN A 158 -5.95 19.93 8.36
N LYS A 159 -7.03 19.25 8.82
CA LYS A 159 -7.61 19.42 10.17
C LYS A 159 -6.59 19.22 11.27
N TYR A 160 -5.69 18.24 11.13
CA TYR A 160 -4.67 17.92 12.12
C TYR A 160 -3.30 18.53 11.81
N HIS A 161 -3.16 19.28 10.71
CA HIS A 161 -1.88 19.80 10.22
C HIS A 161 -0.83 18.69 10.00
N PHE A 162 -1.25 17.55 9.46
CA PHE A 162 -0.41 16.41 9.19
C PHE A 162 0.09 16.34 7.75
N ILE A 163 1.34 15.92 7.60
CA ILE A 163 1.95 15.69 6.28
C ILE A 163 1.45 14.35 5.74
N GLY A 164 0.90 14.36 4.54
CA GLY A 164 0.57 13.19 3.74
C GLY A 164 1.54 13.04 2.58
N ASN A 165 1.92 11.81 2.27
CA ASN A 165 2.82 11.48 1.17
C ASN A 165 2.03 10.68 0.13
N LEU A 166 1.88 11.20 -1.07
CA LEU A 166 1.14 10.57 -2.17
C LEU A 166 2.11 9.87 -3.11
N MET A 167 1.99 8.54 -3.19
CA MET A 167 2.76 7.66 -4.05
C MET A 167 2.00 7.49 -5.37
N ILE A 168 2.31 8.30 -6.37
CA ILE A 168 1.46 8.49 -7.55
C ILE A 168 1.91 7.63 -8.73
N ALA A 169 0.99 6.82 -9.27
CA ALA A 169 1.12 6.21 -10.58
C ALA A 169 0.62 7.20 -11.65
N ALA A 170 1.54 8.02 -12.17
CA ALA A 170 1.21 9.24 -12.91
C ALA A 170 0.37 9.03 -14.17
N GLY A 171 0.54 7.91 -14.88
CA GLY A 171 -0.25 7.56 -16.05
C GLY A 171 -1.70 7.15 -15.75
N LEU A 172 -2.06 6.97 -14.48
CA LEU A 172 -3.44 6.67 -14.07
C LEU A 172 -4.22 7.94 -13.70
N ILE A 173 -3.54 9.08 -13.52
CA ILE A 173 -4.18 10.36 -13.21
C ILE A 173 -5.09 10.79 -14.35
N GLY A 174 -6.28 11.28 -14.02
CA GLY A 174 -7.36 11.60 -14.95
C GLY A 174 -8.33 10.44 -15.22
N GLY A 175 -8.03 9.23 -14.75
CA GLY A 175 -8.97 8.12 -14.75
C GLY A 175 -10.14 8.35 -13.77
N SER A 176 -11.28 7.69 -13.99
CA SER A 176 -12.55 7.96 -13.26
C SER A 176 -12.45 7.79 -11.73
N GLN A 177 -11.52 6.98 -11.24
CA GLN A 177 -11.32 6.70 -9.81
C GLN A 177 -10.04 7.35 -9.26
N TYR A 178 -9.30 8.05 -10.10
CA TYR A 178 -8.03 8.67 -9.78
C TYR A 178 -8.17 10.19 -9.65
N LEU A 179 -7.17 10.82 -9.07
CA LEU A 179 -7.04 12.28 -9.03
C LEU A 179 -7.07 12.86 -10.45
N SER A 180 -7.52 14.10 -10.59
CA SER A 180 -7.19 14.91 -11.76
C SER A 180 -5.86 15.64 -11.54
N TRP A 181 -5.21 16.09 -12.62
CA TRP A 181 -4.01 16.90 -12.50
C TRP A 181 -4.28 18.24 -11.79
N ASP A 182 -5.45 18.85 -11.97
CA ASP A 182 -5.85 20.06 -11.23
C ASP A 182 -5.88 19.80 -9.70
N GLN A 183 -6.37 18.63 -9.25
CA GLN A 183 -6.36 18.25 -7.83
C GLN A 183 -4.94 18.00 -7.33
N VAL A 184 -4.08 17.34 -8.13
CA VAL A 184 -2.65 17.16 -7.81
C VAL A 184 -1.96 18.52 -7.66
N GLU A 185 -2.17 19.44 -8.59
CA GLU A 185 -1.59 20.80 -8.56
C GLU A 185 -2.12 21.61 -7.37
N GLU A 186 -3.40 21.50 -7.04
CA GLU A 186 -3.97 22.13 -5.83
C GLU A 186 -3.29 21.62 -4.57
N MET A 187 -3.19 20.31 -4.40
CA MET A 187 -2.53 19.69 -3.24
C MET A 187 -1.04 20.02 -3.18
N ALA A 188 -0.36 20.12 -4.33
CA ALA A 188 1.07 20.44 -4.41
C ALA A 188 1.41 21.88 -3.92
N ARG A 189 0.43 22.79 -3.97
CA ARG A 189 0.57 24.14 -3.38
C ARG A 189 0.46 24.15 -1.86
N ASN A 190 0.04 23.04 -1.27
CA ASN A 190 -0.07 22.89 0.18
C ASN A 190 1.20 22.21 0.74
N SER A 191 1.89 22.85 1.67
CA SER A 191 3.11 22.34 2.30
C SER A 191 2.92 21.04 3.11
N LEU A 192 1.68 20.60 3.31
CA LEU A 192 1.35 19.35 3.99
C LEU A 192 1.35 18.14 3.03
N ILE A 193 1.52 18.34 1.72
CA ILE A 193 1.46 17.24 0.75
C ILE A 193 2.78 17.12 0.00
N ASP A 194 3.37 15.92 0.11
CA ASP A 194 4.58 15.51 -0.58
C ASP A 194 4.24 14.43 -1.62
N PHE A 195 4.91 14.47 -2.78
CA PHE A 195 4.64 13.53 -3.86
C PHE A 195 5.87 12.67 -4.14
N THR A 196 5.63 11.38 -4.40
CA THR A 196 6.66 10.42 -4.78
C THR A 196 6.23 9.62 -5.99
N ASP A 197 7.19 9.06 -6.71
CA ASP A 197 6.95 8.26 -7.90
C ASP A 197 6.54 6.82 -7.52
N HIS A 198 5.50 6.31 -8.22
CA HIS A 198 4.99 4.96 -8.11
C HIS A 198 4.86 4.28 -9.49
N THR A 199 5.82 4.53 -10.37
CA THR A 199 5.83 4.26 -11.80
C THR A 199 4.76 5.04 -12.59
N TRP A 200 4.84 4.97 -13.91
CA TRP A 200 3.83 5.61 -14.76
C TRP A 200 2.49 4.87 -14.75
N SER A 201 2.51 3.55 -15.00
CA SER A 201 1.29 2.75 -15.15
C SER A 201 1.01 1.78 -14.00
N HIS A 202 1.62 1.97 -12.82
CA HIS A 202 1.60 1.02 -11.70
C HIS A 202 2.25 -0.33 -12.08
N TYR A 203 3.31 -0.27 -12.90
CA TYR A 203 4.02 -1.45 -13.39
C TYR A 203 5.00 -2.00 -12.35
N ALA A 204 4.97 -3.33 -12.10
CA ALA A 204 5.94 -4.00 -11.24
C ALA A 204 7.31 -4.06 -11.89
N ILE A 205 8.28 -3.28 -11.41
CA ILE A 205 9.59 -3.08 -12.06
C ILE A 205 10.63 -4.17 -11.78
N ASN A 206 10.28 -5.20 -11.04
CA ASN A 206 11.17 -6.35 -10.76
C ASN A 206 11.22 -7.40 -11.88
N ASN A 207 10.51 -7.21 -12.97
CA ASN A 207 10.32 -8.27 -13.99
C ASN A 207 10.08 -7.72 -15.39
N GLY A 208 10.76 -6.67 -15.78
CA GLY A 208 10.62 -6.01 -17.07
C GLY A 208 11.92 -5.96 -17.86
N THR A 209 11.82 -5.60 -19.15
CA THR A 209 13.00 -5.18 -19.91
C THR A 209 13.54 -3.86 -19.35
N LYS A 210 14.83 -3.62 -19.53
CA LYS A 210 15.49 -2.40 -19.08
C LYS A 210 14.74 -1.14 -19.58
N ASP A 211 14.43 -1.09 -20.87
CA ASP A 211 13.79 0.06 -21.50
C ASP A 211 12.38 0.31 -20.92
N LYS A 212 11.62 -0.78 -20.63
CA LYS A 212 10.30 -0.65 -20.01
C LYS A 212 10.39 -0.13 -18.59
N ILE A 213 11.33 -0.65 -17.79
CA ILE A 213 11.54 -0.21 -16.41
C ILE A 213 11.96 1.28 -16.38
N GLU A 214 12.91 1.68 -17.23
CA GLU A 214 13.36 3.07 -17.33
C GLU A 214 12.21 3.99 -17.74
N PHE A 215 11.44 3.63 -18.77
CA PHE A 215 10.28 4.39 -19.20
C PHE A 215 9.26 4.60 -18.06
N GLU A 216 8.91 3.52 -17.35
CA GLU A 216 7.93 3.56 -16.26
C GLU A 216 8.34 4.52 -15.12
N ILE A 217 9.63 4.53 -14.78
CA ILE A 217 10.18 5.38 -13.74
C ILE A 217 10.33 6.83 -14.24
N GLU A 218 10.95 7.04 -15.40
CA GLU A 218 11.23 8.39 -15.90
C GLU A 218 9.95 9.15 -16.29
N ALA A 219 8.99 8.46 -16.93
CA ALA A 219 7.72 9.08 -17.30
C ALA A 219 6.91 9.49 -16.06
N GLY A 220 6.85 8.64 -15.02
CA GLY A 220 6.21 8.97 -13.74
C GLY A 220 6.87 10.17 -13.07
N LYS A 221 8.18 10.10 -12.90
CA LYS A 221 9.00 11.17 -12.31
C LYS A 221 8.83 12.51 -13.03
N GLN A 222 8.88 12.50 -14.37
CA GLN A 222 8.79 13.72 -15.17
C GLN A 222 7.42 14.37 -15.05
N GLN A 223 6.32 13.61 -15.24
CA GLN A 223 4.97 14.14 -15.12
C GLN A 223 4.70 14.72 -13.74
N LEU A 224 5.09 14.02 -12.67
CA LEU A 224 4.94 14.51 -11.30
C LEU A 224 5.73 15.83 -11.10
N LYS A 225 6.97 15.90 -11.57
CA LYS A 225 7.78 17.12 -11.47
C LYS A 225 7.13 18.30 -12.20
N GLU A 226 6.57 18.06 -13.38
CA GLU A 226 5.92 19.09 -14.20
C GLU A 226 4.68 19.68 -13.52
N HIS A 227 3.84 18.82 -12.90
CA HIS A 227 2.59 19.26 -12.29
C HIS A 227 2.73 19.71 -10.83
N THR A 228 3.70 19.18 -10.09
CA THR A 228 3.85 19.51 -8.66
C THR A 228 4.91 20.57 -8.38
N ASN A 229 5.83 20.81 -9.32
CA ASN A 229 7.04 21.60 -9.12
C ASN A 229 7.91 21.10 -7.95
N GLN A 230 7.72 19.84 -7.51
CA GLN A 230 8.50 19.21 -6.46
C GLN A 230 9.67 18.40 -7.05
N GLN A 231 10.70 18.19 -6.25
CA GLN A 231 11.79 17.28 -6.62
C GLN A 231 11.37 15.84 -6.32
N ILE A 232 11.16 15.03 -7.36
CA ILE A 232 10.76 13.63 -7.26
C ILE A 232 12.02 12.75 -7.24
N ASP A 233 12.48 12.41 -6.05
CA ASP A 233 13.69 11.61 -5.82
C ASP A 233 13.45 10.47 -4.79
N ILE A 234 12.21 10.25 -4.40
CA ILE A 234 11.74 9.11 -3.60
C ILE A 234 10.84 8.25 -4.47
N PHE A 235 10.98 6.94 -4.34
CA PHE A 235 10.23 5.95 -5.09
C PHE A 235 9.40 5.04 -4.19
N THR A 236 8.35 4.47 -4.72
CA THR A 236 7.57 3.41 -4.06
C THR A 236 7.32 2.28 -5.06
N TYR A 237 7.64 1.05 -4.68
CA TYR A 237 7.49 -0.09 -5.57
C TYR A 237 6.03 -0.52 -5.67
N PRO A 238 5.41 -0.55 -6.88
CA PRO A 238 4.12 -1.19 -7.08
C PRO A 238 4.14 -2.63 -6.55
N TYR A 239 3.12 -2.99 -5.77
CA TYR A 239 3.00 -4.30 -5.07
C TYR A 239 4.15 -4.58 -4.07
N GLY A 240 5.05 -3.63 -3.81
CA GLY A 240 6.29 -3.84 -3.07
C GLY A 240 7.33 -4.69 -3.83
N ALA A 241 7.16 -4.88 -5.14
CA ALA A 241 7.96 -5.79 -5.95
C ALA A 241 9.26 -5.12 -6.45
N PHE A 242 10.39 -5.59 -5.97
CA PHE A 242 11.72 -5.11 -6.36
C PHE A 242 12.76 -6.24 -6.45
N ASP A 243 13.83 -5.98 -7.16
CA ASP A 243 15.03 -6.79 -7.26
C ASP A 243 16.28 -5.88 -7.36
N ASP A 244 17.46 -6.46 -7.43
CA ASP A 244 18.72 -5.70 -7.54
C ASP A 244 18.77 -4.84 -8.81
N ASN A 245 18.16 -5.27 -9.91
CA ASN A 245 18.10 -4.51 -11.15
C ASN A 245 17.23 -3.26 -10.99
N ALA A 246 16.05 -3.38 -10.36
CA ALA A 246 15.19 -2.27 -10.03
C ALA A 246 15.90 -1.25 -9.13
N ILE A 247 16.55 -1.72 -8.05
CA ILE A 247 17.31 -0.87 -7.12
C ILE A 247 18.44 -0.12 -7.87
N ASN A 248 19.21 -0.82 -8.69
CA ASN A 248 20.33 -0.21 -9.43
C ASN A 248 19.82 0.81 -10.47
N THR A 249 18.68 0.53 -11.09
CA THR A 249 18.04 1.48 -12.04
C THR A 249 17.60 2.75 -11.33
N LEU A 250 16.90 2.64 -10.18
CA LEU A 250 16.49 3.80 -9.39
C LEU A 250 17.68 4.65 -8.94
N LYS A 251 18.74 4.03 -8.44
CA LYS A 251 19.98 4.74 -8.06
C LYS A 251 20.59 5.51 -9.24
N ARG A 252 20.66 4.90 -10.41
CA ARG A 252 21.16 5.51 -11.64
C ARG A 252 20.29 6.69 -12.10
N LEU A 253 18.99 6.61 -11.90
CA LEU A 253 18.00 7.67 -12.21
C LEU A 253 17.91 8.74 -11.11
N GLY A 254 18.77 8.68 -10.09
CA GLY A 254 18.93 9.68 -9.06
C GLY A 254 17.89 9.63 -7.93
N PHE A 255 17.26 8.47 -7.73
CA PHE A 255 16.45 8.26 -6.52
C PHE A 255 17.35 7.99 -5.31
N ILE A 256 17.01 8.62 -4.18
CA ILE A 256 17.81 8.58 -2.96
C ILE A 256 17.26 7.62 -1.90
N GLY A 257 16.04 7.12 -2.09
CA GLY A 257 15.39 6.14 -1.23
C GLY A 257 14.13 5.60 -1.88
N ALA A 258 13.71 4.40 -1.43
CA ALA A 258 12.50 3.77 -1.94
C ALA A 258 11.78 2.97 -0.84
N PHE A 259 10.45 2.87 -0.97
CA PHE A 259 9.58 2.16 -0.04
C PHE A 259 9.03 0.87 -0.65
N SER A 260 9.06 -0.18 0.17
CA SER A 260 8.48 -1.49 -0.13
C SER A 260 7.13 -1.67 0.60
N THR A 261 6.61 -2.91 0.60
CA THR A 261 5.48 -3.35 1.43
C THR A 261 5.92 -4.30 2.54
N ILE A 262 7.23 -4.45 2.76
CA ILE A 262 7.77 -5.25 3.87
C ILE A 262 7.36 -4.58 5.18
N PRO A 263 6.70 -5.30 6.11
CA PRO A 263 6.27 -4.70 7.37
C PRO A 263 7.44 -4.45 8.31
N GLY A 264 7.36 -3.36 9.07
CA GLY A 264 8.37 -3.01 10.07
C GLY A 264 8.31 -1.54 10.48
N PHE A 265 8.77 -1.25 11.68
CA PHE A 265 8.81 0.11 12.25
C PHE A 265 10.23 0.71 12.27
N TRP A 266 11.23 -0.13 12.07
CA TRP A 266 12.61 0.31 11.95
C TRP A 266 12.97 0.57 10.49
N GLN A 267 13.58 1.71 10.27
CA GLN A 267 14.08 2.14 8.96
C GLN A 267 15.59 2.29 9.08
N CYS A 268 16.37 1.67 8.18
CA CYS A 268 17.83 1.71 8.25
C CYS A 268 18.45 2.14 6.92
N ASP A 269 19.61 2.76 6.98
CA ASP A 269 20.39 3.17 5.82
C ASP A 269 20.84 1.98 4.95
N SER A 270 21.06 0.82 5.57
CA SER A 270 21.45 -0.42 4.87
C SER A 270 20.41 -0.95 3.89
N PHE A 271 19.14 -0.59 4.07
CA PHE A 271 18.06 -0.93 3.13
C PHE A 271 17.23 0.31 2.71
N ILE A 272 17.91 1.44 2.56
CA ILE A 272 17.29 2.73 2.20
C ILE A 272 16.51 2.68 0.87
N MET A 273 16.84 1.72 -0.01
CA MET A 273 16.13 1.47 -1.26
C MET A 273 14.99 0.44 -1.14
N SER A 274 14.62 0.03 0.08
CA SER A 274 13.51 -0.91 0.33
C SER A 274 12.91 -0.72 1.73
N LEU A 275 12.71 0.53 2.13
CA LEU A 275 12.18 0.91 3.44
C LEU A 275 10.84 0.26 3.72
N HIS A 276 10.59 -0.03 4.99
CA HIS A 276 9.43 -0.79 5.45
C HIS A 276 8.18 0.08 5.54
N ARG A 277 7.01 -0.52 5.28
CA ARG A 277 5.70 0.11 5.48
C ARG A 277 4.71 -0.86 6.10
N ASN A 278 3.83 -0.35 6.95
CA ASN A 278 2.81 -1.15 7.60
C ASN A 278 1.44 -0.80 7.02
N ARG A 279 0.79 -1.79 6.41
CA ARG A 279 -0.56 -1.62 5.85
C ARG A 279 -1.57 -1.41 6.98
N ILE A 280 -2.34 -0.34 6.87
CA ILE A 280 -3.36 0.04 7.82
C ILE A 280 -4.76 -0.28 7.26
N GLY A 281 -5.61 -0.83 8.11
CA GLY A 281 -7.01 -1.13 7.83
C GLY A 281 -7.96 -0.43 8.81
N ASN A 282 -9.17 -0.96 8.95
CA ASN A 282 -10.25 -0.39 9.76
C ASN A 282 -10.17 -0.77 11.25
N TYR A 283 -8.97 -0.62 11.84
CA TYR A 283 -8.72 -0.85 13.27
C TYR A 283 -8.08 0.38 13.91
N SER A 284 -8.06 0.44 15.25
CA SER A 284 -7.32 1.50 15.97
C SER A 284 -5.82 1.36 15.74
N LEU A 285 -5.08 2.48 15.74
CA LEU A 285 -3.62 2.41 15.52
C LEU A 285 -2.89 1.70 16.66
N SER A 286 -3.45 1.67 17.87
CA SER A 286 -2.92 0.87 18.99
C SER A 286 -2.90 -0.64 18.70
N GLU A 287 -3.80 -1.15 17.85
CA GLU A 287 -3.81 -2.55 17.42
C GLU A 287 -2.66 -2.87 16.45
N TYR A 288 -2.07 -1.84 15.84
CA TYR A 288 -0.86 -1.96 15.01
C TYR A 288 0.43 -1.72 15.81
N GLY A 289 0.35 -1.50 17.12
CA GLY A 289 1.53 -1.29 17.98
C GLY A 289 2.05 0.16 18.03
N LEU A 290 1.18 1.13 17.71
CA LEU A 290 1.48 2.58 17.76
C LEU A 290 1.00 3.23 19.04
#